data_36c73cec03d66382af50d65e0b6db29a
#
_entry.id   36c73cec03d66382af50d65e0b6db29a
#
_cell.length_a   1.000
_cell.length_b   1.000
_cell.length_c   1.000
_cell.angle_alpha   90.00
_cell.angle_beta   90.00
_cell.angle_gamma   90.00
#
_symmetry.space_group_name_H-M   'P 1'
#
loop_
_entity.id
_entity.type
_entity.pdbx_description
1 polymer ?
#
loop_
_entity_poly.entity_id
_entity_poly.type
_entity_poly.pdbx_seq_one_letter_code
_entity_poly.pdbx_strand_id
1 'polypeptide(L)'
;FILKNKNALITGAGKGIGKAIALALAKEGVNVILVARTQNEIDNVAAKARSLRVKALAITADVADINSVNAAIEKALAEFGTIDILINNAGIAAFGKFLELEPTDWERIIQVNLMGVYYVTRAILPNMIERQTGDIINISSTAGLNGNALTSAYSASKFALLGLTDSLMQEMRKHNIRVTALTPSTVATDMAKELNLTDGNPEKVMQAEDIAELLIAQLKLNRRVFIKNSSIWSTNP
;
A
#
# COMPACT_ATOMS: atom_id res chain seq x y z
N PHE A 1 -16.97 6.80 -11.29
CA PHE A 1 -17.19 6.95 -9.84
C PHE A 1 -16.40 8.15 -9.32
N ILE A 2 -17.03 8.98 -8.48
CA ILE A 2 -16.40 10.21 -7.95
C ILE A 2 -15.64 9.85 -6.67
N LEU A 3 -14.35 10.18 -6.62
CA LEU A 3 -13.49 9.97 -5.45
C LEU A 3 -13.48 11.14 -4.48
N LYS A 4 -13.88 12.33 -4.93
CA LYS A 4 -13.87 13.58 -4.15
C LYS A 4 -14.55 13.41 -2.78
N ASN A 5 -13.94 13.96 -1.74
CA ASN A 5 -14.36 13.91 -0.34
C ASN A 5 -14.31 12.52 0.32
N LYS A 6 -13.75 11.50 -0.34
CA LYS A 6 -13.41 10.25 0.30
C LYS A 6 -12.18 10.41 1.20
N ASN A 7 -12.03 9.53 2.17
CA ASN A 7 -10.89 9.49 3.06
C ASN A 7 -10.05 8.23 2.77
N ALA A 8 -8.78 8.42 2.44
CA ALA A 8 -7.85 7.35 2.15
C ALA A 8 -6.74 7.27 3.20
N LEU A 9 -6.49 6.08 3.73
CA LEU A 9 -5.32 5.80 4.55
C LEU A 9 -4.28 5.04 3.73
N ILE A 10 -3.04 5.55 3.73
CA ILE A 10 -1.92 4.99 2.98
C ILE A 10 -0.79 4.67 3.94
N THR A 11 -0.36 3.40 4.01
CA THR A 11 0.83 3.01 4.77
C THR A 11 2.09 3.12 3.90
N GLY A 12 3.23 3.42 4.52
CA GLY A 12 4.47 3.68 3.77
C GLY A 12 4.38 4.91 2.88
N ALA A 13 3.64 5.94 3.31
CA ALA A 13 3.26 7.10 2.49
C ALA A 13 4.36 8.17 2.34
N GLY A 14 5.52 8.03 3.02
CA GLY A 14 6.56 9.07 3.04
C GLY A 14 7.35 9.20 1.74
N LYS A 15 7.52 8.11 0.98
CA LYS A 15 8.32 8.06 -0.25
C LYS A 15 7.78 7.04 -1.25
N GLY A 16 8.41 6.99 -2.43
CA GLY A 16 8.15 6.01 -3.47
C GLY A 16 6.67 5.90 -3.86
N ILE A 17 6.20 4.67 -4.02
CA ILE A 17 4.84 4.35 -4.48
C ILE A 17 3.78 4.96 -3.56
N GLY A 18 3.94 4.84 -2.22
CA GLY A 18 2.97 5.36 -1.26
C GLY A 18 2.79 6.87 -1.35
N LYS A 19 3.89 7.62 -1.51
CA LYS A 19 3.84 9.07 -1.74
C LYS A 19 3.15 9.43 -3.06
N ALA A 20 3.48 8.73 -4.15
CA ALA A 20 2.85 8.99 -5.45
C ALA A 20 1.34 8.74 -5.40
N ILE A 21 0.91 7.63 -4.80
CA ILE A 21 -0.51 7.31 -4.58
C ILE A 21 -1.20 8.39 -3.74
N ALA A 22 -0.60 8.81 -2.63
CA ALA A 22 -1.18 9.83 -1.76
C ALA A 22 -1.42 11.15 -2.49
N LEU A 23 -0.45 11.60 -3.29
CA LEU A 23 -0.57 12.83 -4.05
C LEU A 23 -1.54 12.70 -5.23
N ALA A 24 -1.61 11.54 -5.89
CA ALA A 24 -2.59 11.27 -6.94
C ALA A 24 -4.02 11.27 -6.39
N LEU A 25 -4.25 10.63 -5.24
CA LEU A 25 -5.54 10.66 -4.55
C LEU A 25 -5.92 12.09 -4.13
N ALA A 26 -4.97 12.87 -3.62
CA ALA A 26 -5.20 14.27 -3.26
C ALA A 26 -5.60 15.14 -4.48
N LYS A 27 -5.01 14.91 -5.66
CA LYS A 27 -5.41 15.57 -6.93
C LYS A 27 -6.85 15.24 -7.32
N GLU A 28 -7.35 14.05 -6.98
CA GLU A 28 -8.75 13.64 -7.18
C GLU A 28 -9.71 14.17 -6.10
N GLY A 29 -9.23 15.00 -5.18
CA GLY A 29 -10.01 15.57 -4.11
C GLY A 29 -10.27 14.61 -2.93
N VAL A 30 -9.46 13.56 -2.79
CA VAL A 30 -9.50 12.62 -1.67
C VAL A 30 -8.69 13.18 -0.51
N ASN A 31 -9.24 13.15 0.69
CA ASN A 31 -8.51 13.44 1.91
C ASN A 31 -7.55 12.29 2.22
N VAL A 32 -6.37 12.57 2.71
CA VAL A 32 -5.32 11.55 2.89
C VAL A 32 -4.82 11.47 4.33
N ILE A 33 -4.71 10.25 4.82
CA ILE A 33 -4.12 9.88 6.10
C ILE A 33 -2.84 9.12 5.78
N LEU A 34 -1.70 9.69 6.15
CA LEU A 34 -0.38 9.21 5.76
C LEU A 34 0.28 8.56 6.96
N VAL A 35 0.56 7.26 6.86
CA VAL A 35 1.17 6.47 7.94
C VAL A 35 2.55 6.00 7.49
N ALA A 36 3.60 6.33 8.24
CA ALA A 36 4.94 5.79 8.07
C ALA A 36 5.76 6.01 9.35
N ARG A 37 6.98 5.49 9.39
CA ARG A 37 7.87 5.61 10.56
C ARG A 37 8.59 6.94 10.66
N THR A 38 8.81 7.62 9.53
CA THR A 38 9.60 8.86 9.44
C THR A 38 8.68 10.08 9.38
N GLN A 39 8.56 10.79 10.50
CA GLN A 39 7.64 11.94 10.62
C GLN A 39 7.88 13.01 9.54
N ASN A 40 9.13 13.44 9.35
CA ASN A 40 9.45 14.51 8.39
C ASN A 40 9.05 14.16 6.95
N GLU A 41 9.15 12.89 6.53
CA GLU A 41 8.76 12.46 5.20
C GLU A 41 7.24 12.60 4.99
N ILE A 42 6.44 12.11 5.94
CA ILE A 42 4.98 12.18 5.84
C ILE A 42 4.45 13.59 6.04
N ASP A 43 5.10 14.43 6.86
CA ASP A 43 4.75 15.85 6.99
C ASP A 43 4.93 16.60 5.68
N ASN A 44 6.02 16.34 4.95
CA ASN A 44 6.26 16.93 3.64
C ASN A 44 5.20 16.49 2.61
N VAL A 45 4.78 15.24 2.63
CA VAL A 45 3.71 14.76 1.75
C VAL A 45 2.37 15.36 2.16
N ALA A 46 2.07 15.45 3.45
CA ALA A 46 0.85 16.06 3.96
C ALA A 46 0.76 17.56 3.59
N ALA A 47 1.87 18.29 3.68
CA ALA A 47 1.91 19.70 3.26
C ALA A 47 1.58 19.87 1.76
N LYS A 48 2.17 19.00 0.91
CA LYS A 48 1.85 18.96 -0.54
C LYS A 48 0.39 18.59 -0.81
N ALA A 49 -0.16 17.63 -0.08
CA ALA A 49 -1.56 17.24 -0.23
C ALA A 49 -2.51 18.42 0.16
N ARG A 50 -2.22 19.11 1.26
CA ARG A 50 -3.01 20.29 1.69
C ARG A 50 -2.97 21.41 0.65
N SER A 51 -1.87 21.61 -0.07
CA SER A 51 -1.80 22.59 -1.17
C SER A 51 -2.76 22.28 -2.32
N LEU A 52 -3.21 21.02 -2.43
CA LEU A 52 -4.24 20.54 -3.36
C LEU A 52 -5.68 20.71 -2.80
N ARG A 53 -5.84 21.41 -1.67
CA ARG A 53 -7.13 21.72 -1.04
C ARG A 53 -7.89 20.52 -0.49
N VAL A 54 -7.18 19.50 -0.02
CA VAL A 54 -7.73 18.35 0.71
C VAL A 54 -7.25 18.36 2.16
N LYS A 55 -7.96 17.67 3.04
CA LYS A 55 -7.46 17.38 4.38
C LYS A 55 -6.33 16.35 4.30
N ALA A 56 -5.27 16.57 5.07
CA ALA A 56 -4.16 15.61 5.14
C ALA A 56 -3.63 15.53 6.58
N LEU A 57 -3.53 14.29 7.08
CA LEU A 57 -3.02 13.98 8.41
C LEU A 57 -1.81 13.06 8.28
N ALA A 58 -0.71 13.41 8.94
CA ALA A 58 0.48 12.58 9.07
C ALA A 58 0.48 11.90 10.44
N ILE A 59 0.65 10.58 10.49
CA ILE A 59 0.69 9.79 11.72
C ILE A 59 1.92 8.88 11.67
N THR A 60 2.83 9.07 12.63
CA THR A 60 3.97 8.15 12.77
C THR A 60 3.51 6.84 13.39
N ALA A 61 3.76 5.72 12.71
CA ALA A 61 3.51 4.39 13.23
C ALA A 61 4.40 3.34 12.56
N ASP A 62 4.74 2.28 13.30
CA ASP A 62 5.31 1.06 12.75
C ASP A 62 4.20 0.04 12.53
N VAL A 63 3.95 -0.32 11.26
CA VAL A 63 2.92 -1.30 10.90
C VAL A 63 3.19 -2.70 11.45
N ALA A 64 4.44 -3.00 11.83
CA ALA A 64 4.82 -4.26 12.44
C ALA A 64 4.47 -4.37 13.93
N ASP A 65 4.04 -3.27 14.55
CA ASP A 65 3.59 -3.22 15.94
C ASP A 65 2.07 -2.98 16.00
N ILE A 66 1.33 -3.96 16.48
CA ILE A 66 -0.13 -3.91 16.56
C ILE A 66 -0.63 -2.75 17.45
N ASN A 67 0.09 -2.41 18.52
CA ASN A 67 -0.30 -1.32 19.41
C ASN A 67 -0.11 0.03 18.74
N SER A 68 1.02 0.20 18.01
CA SER A 68 1.29 1.38 17.19
C SER A 68 0.24 1.56 16.10
N VAL A 69 -0.17 0.46 15.44
CA VAL A 69 -1.25 0.46 14.44
C VAL A 69 -2.59 0.87 15.06
N ASN A 70 -2.99 0.24 16.16
CA ASN A 70 -4.28 0.54 16.81
C ASN A 70 -4.38 2.02 17.20
N ALA A 71 -3.35 2.57 17.83
CA ALA A 71 -3.29 3.98 18.19
C ALA A 71 -3.37 4.92 16.96
N ALA A 72 -2.70 4.55 15.87
CA ALA A 72 -2.74 5.31 14.63
C ALA A 72 -4.13 5.31 13.99
N ILE A 73 -4.80 4.15 13.95
CA ILE A 73 -6.14 4.03 13.35
C ILE A 73 -7.19 4.73 14.23
N GLU A 74 -7.11 4.62 15.55
CA GLU A 74 -7.98 5.35 16.47
C GLU A 74 -7.88 6.87 16.23
N LYS A 75 -6.67 7.42 16.15
CA LYS A 75 -6.44 8.82 15.82
C LYS A 75 -7.01 9.20 14.44
N ALA A 76 -6.81 8.35 13.44
CA ALA A 76 -7.33 8.58 12.09
C ALA A 76 -8.86 8.63 12.07
N LEU A 77 -9.53 7.70 12.75
CA LEU A 77 -10.99 7.63 12.84
C LEU A 77 -11.55 8.77 13.68
N ALA A 78 -10.88 9.20 14.75
CA ALA A 78 -11.29 10.36 15.55
C ALA A 78 -11.29 11.65 14.73
N GLU A 79 -10.31 11.83 13.82
CA GLU A 79 -10.16 13.05 13.00
C GLU A 79 -11.05 13.03 11.74
N PHE A 80 -11.23 11.87 11.10
CA PHE A 80 -11.91 11.76 9.79
C PHE A 80 -13.28 11.06 9.88
N GLY A 81 -13.59 10.39 10.96
CA GLY A 81 -14.82 9.62 11.16
C GLY A 81 -14.88 8.31 10.36
N THR A 82 -14.43 8.34 9.12
CA THR A 82 -14.47 7.20 8.20
C THR A 82 -13.15 7.03 7.42
N ILE A 83 -12.85 5.79 7.05
CA ILE A 83 -11.79 5.47 6.09
C ILE A 83 -12.47 4.70 4.96
N ASP A 84 -12.51 5.32 3.77
CA ASP A 84 -13.17 4.75 2.58
C ASP A 84 -12.23 3.90 1.73
N ILE A 85 -10.94 4.25 1.74
CA ILE A 85 -9.90 3.62 0.94
C ILE A 85 -8.72 3.29 1.84
N LEU A 86 -8.30 2.03 1.85
CA LEU A 86 -7.07 1.57 2.51
C LEU A 86 -6.06 1.15 1.46
N ILE A 87 -4.86 1.74 1.50
CA ILE A 87 -3.73 1.34 0.69
C ILE A 87 -2.64 0.76 1.59
N ASN A 88 -2.54 -0.55 1.63
CA ASN A 88 -1.46 -1.27 2.29
C ASN A 88 -0.24 -1.29 1.35
N ASN A 89 0.63 -0.30 1.51
CA ASN A 89 1.82 -0.12 0.68
C ASN A 89 3.12 -0.28 1.48
N ALA A 90 3.11 -0.12 2.80
CA ALA A 90 4.32 -0.29 3.61
C ALA A 90 4.95 -1.67 3.37
N GLY A 91 6.23 -1.69 3.09
CA GLY A 91 6.97 -2.91 2.84
C GLY A 91 8.47 -2.67 2.90
N ILE A 92 9.20 -3.73 3.18
CA ILE A 92 10.66 -3.78 3.17
C ILE A 92 11.14 -4.99 2.37
N ALA A 93 12.37 -4.94 1.91
CA ALA A 93 13.04 -6.05 1.25
C ALA A 93 14.48 -6.15 1.74
N ALA A 94 14.97 -7.37 1.85
CA ALA A 94 16.38 -7.70 1.92
C ALA A 94 16.61 -8.93 1.04
N PHE A 95 17.66 -8.92 0.25
CA PHE A 95 18.01 -9.98 -0.69
C PHE A 95 19.33 -10.61 -0.26
N GLY A 96 19.37 -11.92 -0.30
CA GLY A 96 20.54 -12.70 0.07
C GLY A 96 20.30 -14.19 -0.18
N LYS A 97 21.39 -14.98 -0.27
CA LYS A 97 21.26 -16.43 -0.35
C LYS A 97 20.56 -16.97 0.89
N PHE A 98 19.89 -18.08 0.77
CA PHE A 98 19.04 -18.65 1.83
C PHE A 98 19.77 -18.84 3.18
N LEU A 99 21.04 -19.21 3.15
CA LEU A 99 21.87 -19.39 4.34
C LEU A 99 22.61 -18.12 4.80
N GLU A 100 22.56 -17.04 4.01
CA GLU A 100 23.28 -15.79 4.28
C GLU A 100 22.35 -14.69 4.84
N LEU A 101 21.04 -14.79 4.58
CA LEU A 101 20.06 -13.86 5.13
C LEU A 101 19.79 -14.21 6.59
N GLU A 102 20.04 -13.26 7.47
CA GLU A 102 19.84 -13.44 8.92
C GLU A 102 18.36 -13.77 9.24
N PRO A 103 18.09 -14.71 10.15
CA PRO A 103 16.73 -15.04 10.56
C PRO A 103 15.91 -13.83 11.02
N THR A 104 16.55 -12.88 11.71
CA THR A 104 15.89 -11.63 12.16
C THR A 104 15.43 -10.76 11.00
N ASP A 105 16.20 -10.68 9.92
CA ASP A 105 15.81 -9.94 8.72
C ASP A 105 14.66 -10.66 7.99
N TRP A 106 14.74 -11.99 7.92
CA TRP A 106 13.69 -12.81 7.34
C TRP A 106 12.35 -12.62 8.09
N GLU A 107 12.38 -12.72 9.42
CA GLU A 107 11.22 -12.50 10.30
C GLU A 107 10.68 -11.07 10.18
N ARG A 108 11.58 -10.06 10.13
CA ARG A 108 11.19 -8.66 9.99
C ARG A 108 10.45 -8.39 8.68
N ILE A 109 10.86 -9.03 7.58
CA ILE A 109 10.17 -8.92 6.29
C ILE A 109 8.74 -9.47 6.39
N ILE A 110 8.54 -10.64 7.00
CA ILE A 110 7.19 -11.20 7.24
C ILE A 110 6.38 -10.27 8.14
N GLN A 111 6.98 -9.77 9.21
CA GLN A 111 6.29 -8.92 10.17
C GLN A 111 5.79 -7.61 9.54
N VAL A 112 6.59 -6.98 8.68
CA VAL A 112 6.18 -5.74 7.99
C VAL A 112 5.23 -6.03 6.83
N ASN A 113 5.63 -6.93 5.91
CA ASN A 113 4.97 -7.09 4.62
C ASN A 113 3.65 -7.88 4.70
N LEU A 114 3.48 -8.72 5.72
CA LEU A 114 2.29 -9.55 5.91
C LEU A 114 1.53 -9.18 7.18
N MET A 115 2.18 -9.26 8.35
CA MET A 115 1.49 -8.99 9.62
C MET A 115 1.06 -7.53 9.72
N GLY A 116 1.88 -6.59 9.22
CA GLY A 116 1.51 -5.18 9.15
C GLY A 116 0.23 -4.94 8.34
N VAL A 117 0.09 -5.61 7.19
CA VAL A 117 -1.14 -5.54 6.38
C VAL A 117 -2.34 -6.10 7.15
N TYR A 118 -2.15 -7.23 7.82
CA TYR A 118 -3.19 -7.84 8.64
C TYR A 118 -3.62 -6.89 9.78
N TYR A 119 -2.69 -6.31 10.53
CA TYR A 119 -2.99 -5.43 11.65
C TYR A 119 -3.76 -4.18 11.21
N VAL A 120 -3.27 -3.48 10.18
CA VAL A 120 -3.91 -2.26 9.66
C VAL A 120 -5.31 -2.57 9.11
N THR A 121 -5.43 -3.63 8.32
CA THR A 121 -6.71 -4.04 7.74
C THR A 121 -7.70 -4.42 8.83
N ARG A 122 -7.28 -5.22 9.82
CA ARG A 122 -8.11 -5.63 10.96
C ARG A 122 -8.65 -4.44 11.75
N ALA A 123 -7.85 -3.41 11.95
CA ALA A 123 -8.23 -2.22 12.70
C ALA A 123 -9.26 -1.33 11.96
N ILE A 124 -9.18 -1.29 10.62
CA ILE A 124 -10.07 -0.45 9.78
C ILE A 124 -11.35 -1.17 9.39
N LEU A 125 -11.30 -2.47 9.20
CA LEU A 125 -12.36 -3.27 8.61
C LEU A 125 -13.73 -3.14 9.28
N PRO A 126 -13.85 -3.08 10.63
CA PRO A 126 -15.14 -2.87 11.29
C PRO A 126 -15.87 -1.61 10.82
N ASN A 127 -15.14 -0.49 10.63
CA ASN A 127 -15.71 0.77 10.14
C ASN A 127 -16.23 0.64 8.70
N MET A 128 -15.55 -0.13 7.84
CA MET A 128 -16.01 -0.38 6.46
C MET A 128 -17.22 -1.33 6.43
N ILE A 129 -17.22 -2.38 7.26
CA ILE A 129 -18.31 -3.36 7.35
C ILE A 129 -19.60 -2.69 7.82
N GLU A 130 -19.54 -1.87 8.87
CA GLU A 130 -20.71 -1.15 9.40
C GLU A 130 -21.37 -0.28 8.31
N ARG A 131 -20.56 0.38 7.48
CA ARG A 131 -21.02 1.24 6.38
C ARG A 131 -21.34 0.50 5.09
N GLN A 132 -21.07 -0.81 5.00
CA GLN A 132 -21.27 -1.64 3.80
C GLN A 132 -20.58 -1.06 2.56
N THR A 133 -19.38 -0.48 2.73
CA THR A 133 -18.61 0.12 1.65
C THR A 133 -17.15 0.30 2.06
N GLY A 134 -16.24 0.08 1.12
CA GLY A 134 -14.80 0.28 1.29
C GLY A 134 -14.01 -0.23 0.10
N ASP A 135 -12.78 0.24 -0.02
CA ASP A 135 -11.79 -0.22 -1.01
C ASP A 135 -10.49 -0.54 -0.28
N ILE A 136 -10.01 -1.76 -0.40
CA ILE A 136 -8.72 -2.21 0.18
C ILE A 136 -7.82 -2.63 -0.95
N ILE A 137 -6.65 -1.98 -1.06
CA ILE A 137 -5.66 -2.27 -2.09
C ILE A 137 -4.35 -2.65 -1.41
N ASN A 138 -3.90 -3.86 -1.66
CA ASN A 138 -2.66 -4.41 -1.15
C ASN A 138 -1.58 -4.36 -2.23
N ILE A 139 -0.49 -3.63 -1.98
CA ILE A 139 0.64 -3.56 -2.89
C ILE A 139 1.54 -4.77 -2.66
N SER A 140 1.39 -5.78 -3.52
CA SER A 140 2.24 -6.96 -3.56
C SER A 140 3.46 -6.70 -4.47
N SER A 141 3.83 -7.66 -5.29
CA SER A 141 4.94 -7.61 -6.25
C SER A 141 4.80 -8.77 -7.23
N THR A 142 5.46 -8.70 -8.37
CA THR A 142 5.70 -9.89 -9.22
C THR A 142 6.48 -10.98 -8.48
N ALA A 143 7.26 -10.64 -7.45
CA ALA A 143 7.87 -11.60 -6.54
C ALA A 143 6.86 -12.41 -5.71
N GLY A 144 5.60 -12.02 -5.66
CA GLY A 144 4.50 -12.80 -5.11
C GLY A 144 3.85 -13.76 -6.12
N LEU A 145 4.24 -13.70 -7.39
CA LEU A 145 3.79 -14.59 -8.45
C LEU A 145 4.85 -15.64 -8.77
N ASN A 146 6.13 -15.26 -8.72
CA ASN A 146 7.26 -16.12 -9.01
C ASN A 146 8.38 -15.86 -8.00
N GLY A 147 8.90 -16.92 -7.38
CA GLY A 147 10.09 -16.84 -6.55
C GLY A 147 11.35 -16.79 -7.40
N ASN A 148 12.34 -16.00 -6.95
CA ASN A 148 13.65 -15.91 -7.59
C ASN A 148 14.76 -16.23 -6.58
N ALA A 149 15.94 -16.60 -7.08
CA ALA A 149 17.12 -16.70 -6.24
C ALA A 149 17.32 -15.39 -5.46
N LEU A 150 17.82 -15.49 -4.24
CA LEU A 150 18.11 -14.38 -3.31
C LEU A 150 16.86 -13.69 -2.71
N THR A 151 15.64 -14.00 -3.13
CA THR A 151 14.42 -13.26 -2.70
C THR A 151 13.52 -14.06 -1.76
N SER A 152 14.01 -15.12 -1.11
CA SER A 152 13.16 -16.07 -0.37
C SER A 152 12.19 -15.46 0.61
N ALA A 153 12.66 -14.59 1.53
CA ALA A 153 11.82 -13.93 2.52
C ALA A 153 10.83 -12.96 1.87
N TYR A 154 11.32 -12.15 0.93
CA TYR A 154 10.49 -11.17 0.22
C TYR A 154 9.41 -11.86 -0.61
N SER A 155 9.79 -12.86 -1.42
CA SER A 155 8.82 -13.64 -2.21
C SER A 155 7.81 -14.33 -1.31
N ALA A 156 8.25 -15.01 -0.24
CA ALA A 156 7.33 -15.65 0.71
C ALA A 156 6.31 -14.67 1.28
N SER A 157 6.75 -13.47 1.69
CA SER A 157 5.86 -12.44 2.21
C SER A 157 4.84 -11.96 1.16
N LYS A 158 5.26 -11.80 -0.10
CA LYS A 158 4.39 -11.32 -1.18
C LYS A 158 3.43 -12.39 -1.71
N PHE A 159 3.83 -13.66 -1.74
CA PHE A 159 2.91 -14.78 -1.98
C PHE A 159 1.85 -14.90 -0.88
N ALA A 160 2.27 -14.83 0.39
CA ALA A 160 1.35 -14.86 1.53
C ALA A 160 0.36 -13.69 1.48
N LEU A 161 0.81 -12.50 1.08
CA LEU A 161 -0.05 -11.33 0.92
C LEU A 161 -1.12 -11.54 -0.17
N LEU A 162 -0.80 -12.21 -1.27
CA LEU A 162 -1.78 -12.55 -2.30
C LEU A 162 -2.83 -13.54 -1.75
N GLY A 163 -2.41 -14.56 -1.01
CA GLY A 163 -3.32 -15.51 -0.35
C GLY A 163 -4.25 -14.81 0.65
N LEU A 164 -3.70 -13.92 1.50
CA LEU A 164 -4.47 -13.08 2.41
C LEU A 164 -5.50 -12.22 1.66
N THR A 165 -5.07 -11.58 0.57
CA THR A 165 -5.93 -10.71 -0.25
C THR A 165 -7.09 -11.49 -0.85
N ASP A 166 -6.83 -12.68 -1.39
CA ASP A 166 -7.87 -13.53 -2.00
C ASP A 166 -8.90 -14.00 -0.97
N SER A 167 -8.45 -14.45 0.21
CA SER A 167 -9.35 -14.88 1.28
C SER A 167 -10.21 -13.72 1.78
N LEU A 168 -9.57 -12.58 2.07
CA LEU A 168 -10.27 -11.38 2.53
C LEU A 168 -11.29 -10.88 1.49
N MET A 169 -10.95 -10.91 0.21
CA MET A 169 -11.85 -10.53 -0.87
C MET A 169 -13.13 -11.38 -0.86
N GLN A 170 -13.00 -12.71 -0.70
CA GLN A 170 -14.16 -13.60 -0.66
C GLN A 170 -15.07 -13.28 0.54
N GLU A 171 -14.50 -13.00 1.70
CA GLU A 171 -15.27 -12.64 2.89
C GLU A 171 -15.97 -11.29 2.78
N MET A 172 -15.32 -10.31 2.13
CA MET A 172 -15.75 -8.90 2.12
C MET A 172 -16.76 -8.56 1.02
N ARG A 173 -16.88 -9.39 -0.03
CA ARG A 173 -17.84 -9.16 -1.13
C ARG A 173 -19.27 -8.97 -0.65
N LYS A 174 -19.72 -9.73 0.33
CA LYS A 174 -21.07 -9.59 0.92
C LYS A 174 -21.30 -8.27 1.64
N HIS A 175 -20.23 -7.53 1.95
CA HIS A 175 -20.28 -6.21 2.59
C HIS A 175 -20.03 -5.06 1.61
N ASN A 176 -20.06 -5.32 0.30
CA ASN A 176 -19.74 -4.32 -0.75
C ASN A 176 -18.34 -3.69 -0.60
N ILE A 177 -17.41 -4.40 0.01
CA ILE A 177 -16.00 -3.98 0.14
C ILE A 177 -15.22 -4.66 -0.97
N ARG A 178 -14.52 -3.86 -1.78
CA ARG A 178 -13.64 -4.34 -2.84
C ARG A 178 -12.24 -4.54 -2.27
N VAL A 179 -11.66 -5.71 -2.48
CA VAL A 179 -10.30 -6.04 -2.05
C VAL A 179 -9.50 -6.45 -3.28
N THR A 180 -8.36 -5.79 -3.50
CA THR A 180 -7.56 -5.90 -4.73
C THR A 180 -6.08 -6.05 -4.38
N ALA A 181 -5.36 -6.83 -5.16
CA ALA A 181 -3.89 -6.86 -5.15
C ALA A 181 -3.32 -6.20 -6.40
N LEU A 182 -2.27 -5.38 -6.21
CA LEU A 182 -1.41 -4.89 -7.28
C LEU A 182 -0.07 -5.63 -7.20
N THR A 183 0.39 -6.15 -8.33
CA THR A 183 1.65 -6.88 -8.45
C THR A 183 2.59 -6.17 -9.44
N PRO A 184 3.16 -5.01 -9.05
CA PRO A 184 4.12 -4.32 -9.89
C PRO A 184 5.42 -5.12 -10.04
N SER A 185 6.02 -5.03 -11.22
CA SER A 185 7.42 -5.38 -11.47
C SER A 185 8.32 -4.28 -10.87
N THR A 186 9.55 -4.15 -11.32
CA THR A 186 10.48 -3.13 -10.81
C THR A 186 9.95 -1.72 -11.03
N VAL A 187 9.84 -0.95 -9.95
CA VAL A 187 9.46 0.46 -9.95
C VAL A 187 10.65 1.28 -9.47
N ALA A 188 10.95 2.39 -10.13
CA ALA A 188 12.05 3.29 -9.79
C ALA A 188 11.81 3.97 -8.43
N THR A 189 12.19 3.31 -7.36
CA THR A 189 12.10 3.77 -5.97
C THR A 189 13.48 3.71 -5.33
N ASP A 190 13.65 4.39 -4.19
CA ASP A 190 14.90 4.31 -3.41
C ASP A 190 15.23 2.85 -3.06
N MET A 191 14.23 2.08 -2.61
CA MET A 191 14.39 0.65 -2.32
C MET A 191 14.92 -0.14 -3.52
N ALA A 192 14.38 0.09 -4.71
CA ALA A 192 14.82 -0.62 -5.91
C ALA A 192 16.25 -0.22 -6.32
N LYS A 193 16.62 1.05 -6.12
CA LYS A 193 17.98 1.55 -6.36
C LYS A 193 18.98 0.98 -5.34
N GLU A 194 18.64 0.99 -4.06
CA GLU A 194 19.46 0.40 -2.97
C GLU A 194 19.71 -1.10 -3.19
N LEU A 195 18.75 -1.81 -3.77
CA LEU A 195 18.87 -3.23 -4.13
C LEU A 195 19.51 -3.47 -5.51
N ASN A 196 19.96 -2.41 -6.19
CA ASN A 196 20.55 -2.46 -7.53
C ASN A 196 19.64 -3.12 -8.59
N LEU A 197 18.32 -2.96 -8.46
CA LEU A 197 17.36 -3.50 -9.42
C LEU A 197 17.12 -2.57 -10.61
N THR A 198 17.47 -1.30 -10.50
CA THR A 198 17.29 -0.30 -11.55
C THR A 198 18.20 0.91 -11.33
N ASP A 199 18.59 1.56 -12.43
CA ASP A 199 19.21 2.88 -12.41
C ASP A 199 18.20 4.04 -12.28
N GLY A 200 16.90 3.72 -12.36
CA GLY A 200 15.80 4.66 -12.26
C GLY A 200 15.51 5.45 -13.53
N ASN A 201 16.05 5.03 -14.69
CA ASN A 201 15.83 5.72 -15.97
C ASN A 201 14.31 5.78 -16.30
N PRO A 202 13.69 6.99 -16.34
CA PRO A 202 12.25 7.12 -16.53
C PRO A 202 11.75 6.68 -17.92
N GLU A 203 12.65 6.60 -18.92
CA GLU A 203 12.31 6.14 -20.27
C GLU A 203 12.18 4.60 -20.36
N LYS A 204 12.67 3.88 -19.36
CA LYS A 204 12.73 2.42 -19.38
C LYS A 204 11.98 1.76 -18.25
N VAL A 205 12.07 2.30 -17.06
CA VAL A 205 11.58 1.67 -15.84
C VAL A 205 10.33 2.39 -15.34
N MET A 206 9.33 1.62 -14.92
CA MET A 206 8.12 2.16 -14.29
C MET A 206 8.46 3.15 -13.19
N GLN A 207 7.73 4.23 -13.15
CA GLN A 207 7.77 5.23 -12.09
C GLN A 207 6.67 4.98 -11.06
N ALA A 208 6.79 5.55 -9.89
CA ALA A 208 5.77 5.41 -8.84
C ALA A 208 4.42 6.01 -9.28
N GLU A 209 4.45 6.99 -10.15
CA GLU A 209 3.30 7.66 -10.75
C GLU A 209 2.47 6.73 -11.63
N ASP A 210 3.10 5.79 -12.36
CA ASP A 210 2.40 4.81 -13.20
C ASP A 210 1.54 3.87 -12.35
N ILE A 211 2.04 3.49 -11.17
CA ILE A 211 1.28 2.70 -10.21
C ILE A 211 0.10 3.50 -9.65
N ALA A 212 0.31 4.78 -9.35
CA ALA A 212 -0.74 5.65 -8.86
C ALA A 212 -1.84 5.88 -9.91
N GLU A 213 -1.51 6.04 -11.18
CA GLU A 213 -2.46 6.18 -12.28
C GLU A 213 -3.33 4.93 -12.42
N LEU A 214 -2.73 3.74 -12.45
CA LEU A 214 -3.47 2.47 -12.49
C LEU A 214 -4.43 2.35 -11.31
N LEU A 215 -3.98 2.68 -10.10
CA LEU A 215 -4.78 2.61 -8.89
C LEU A 215 -5.99 3.56 -8.96
N ILE A 216 -5.80 4.79 -9.40
CA ILE A 216 -6.89 5.76 -9.59
C ILE A 216 -7.91 5.24 -10.61
N ALA A 217 -7.45 4.68 -11.74
CA ALA A 217 -8.33 4.10 -12.75
C ALA A 217 -9.20 2.96 -12.18
N GLN A 218 -8.60 2.07 -11.39
CA GLN A 218 -9.32 0.98 -10.72
C GLN A 218 -10.36 1.49 -9.71
N LEU A 219 -10.02 2.48 -8.89
CA LEU A 219 -10.93 3.07 -7.91
C LEU A 219 -12.13 3.74 -8.57
N LYS A 220 -11.96 4.31 -9.77
CA LYS A 220 -13.02 4.96 -10.56
C LYS A 220 -14.00 3.99 -11.23
N LEU A 221 -13.74 2.70 -11.23
CA LEU A 221 -14.68 1.71 -11.76
C LEU A 221 -16.01 1.74 -10.98
N ASN A 222 -17.10 1.43 -11.68
CA ASN A 222 -18.40 1.30 -11.03
C ASN A 222 -18.33 0.28 -9.88
N ARG A 223 -18.94 0.59 -8.74
CA ARG A 223 -18.88 -0.23 -7.52
C ARG A 223 -19.32 -1.69 -7.69
N ARG A 224 -20.15 -1.99 -8.71
CA ARG A 224 -20.58 -3.38 -9.02
C ARG A 224 -19.48 -4.26 -9.57
N VAL A 225 -18.30 -3.69 -9.93
CA VAL A 225 -17.16 -4.41 -10.47
C VAL A 225 -15.87 -3.95 -9.79
N PHE A 226 -14.87 -4.82 -9.79
CA PHE A 226 -13.50 -4.49 -9.37
C PHE A 226 -12.50 -5.39 -10.12
N ILE A 227 -11.27 -4.93 -10.20
CA ILE A 227 -10.17 -5.74 -10.72
C ILE A 227 -9.57 -6.48 -9.53
N LYS A 228 -9.67 -7.82 -9.56
CA LYS A 228 -9.19 -8.67 -8.47
C LYS A 228 -7.67 -8.55 -8.27
N ASN A 229 -6.92 -8.72 -9.37
CA ASN A 229 -5.46 -8.63 -9.41
C ASN A 229 -5.01 -7.85 -10.64
N SER A 230 -3.98 -7.03 -10.50
CA SER A 230 -3.36 -6.32 -11.61
C SER A 230 -1.85 -6.47 -11.57
N SER A 231 -1.27 -6.98 -12.64
CA SER A 231 0.17 -7.05 -12.83
C SER A 231 0.59 -5.99 -13.83
N ILE A 232 1.59 -5.17 -13.48
CA ILE A 232 2.07 -4.07 -14.31
C ILE A 232 3.59 -4.16 -14.47
N TRP A 233 4.05 -3.97 -15.68
CA TRP A 233 5.44 -4.17 -16.10
C TRP A 233 5.92 -3.02 -16.97
N SER A 234 7.22 -2.74 -16.94
CA SER A 234 7.85 -1.88 -17.95
C SER A 234 7.78 -2.56 -19.31
N THR A 235 7.54 -1.77 -20.36
CA THR A 235 7.44 -2.31 -21.73
C THR A 235 8.81 -2.77 -22.26
N ASN A 236 9.86 -2.03 -21.91
CA ASN A 236 11.23 -2.29 -22.38
C ASN A 236 12.22 -1.89 -21.28
N PRO A 237 12.42 -2.73 -20.24
CA PRO A 237 13.26 -2.43 -19.07
C PRO A 237 14.75 -2.47 -19.40
#